data_450b26793793e3acf2084419fd0ae88a
#
_entry.id   450b26793793e3acf2084419fd0ae88a
#
_cell.length_a   1.000
_cell.length_b   1.000
_cell.length_c   1.000
_cell.angle_alpha   90.00
_cell.angle_beta   90.00
_cell.angle_gamma   90.00
#
_symmetry.space_group_name_H-M   'P 1'
#
loop_
_entity.id
_entity.type
_entity.pdbx_description
1 polymer ?
#
loop_
_entity_poly.entity_id
_entity_poly.type
_entity_poly.pdbx_seq_one_letter_code
_entity_poly.pdbx_strand_id
1 'polypeptide(L)'
;MVLGSLSCDKCKKGRYRGQSTQGSKAKVWGWEQSCQACPSGKYSNQEGLATCDDCAKGKYQTSCEAGSSDGFAGYAGCRQCKNCPKGWYQDGNAQDDCKHCAIGTYNDLTAQKQSSSCKACPNGYSAGSTGSPSCDACIPGQLTTTSGAFSDKKQCYNCPAGFSAVGHGSTSCAGCGSGKISGAGESSCSSCTAGRTPNSDSTACVDCTSGKFESNNVCQDCPEGNLII
;
A
#
# COMPACT_ATOMS: atom_id res chain seq x y z
N MET A 1 -5.40 -16.98 68.20
CA MET A 1 -4.75 -16.78 66.87
C MET A 1 -5.79 -17.07 65.81
N VAL A 2 -6.35 -16.04 65.19
CA VAL A 2 -7.27 -16.22 64.09
C VAL A 2 -6.42 -16.48 62.85
N LEU A 3 -6.47 -17.68 62.33
CA LEU A 3 -5.89 -18.03 61.02
C LEU A 3 -6.71 -17.24 59.98
N GLY A 4 -6.17 -16.11 59.54
CA GLY A 4 -6.76 -15.37 58.46
C GLY A 4 -6.90 -16.24 57.23
N SER A 5 -8.12 -16.28 56.67
CA SER A 5 -8.41 -16.94 55.42
C SER A 5 -7.50 -16.38 54.33
N LEU A 6 -6.53 -17.19 53.89
CA LEU A 6 -5.69 -16.84 52.74
C LEU A 6 -6.54 -17.07 51.48
N SER A 7 -7.26 -16.04 51.04
CA SER A 7 -7.84 -16.10 49.71
C SER A 7 -6.75 -15.94 48.65
N CYS A 8 -6.74 -16.77 47.63
CA CYS A 8 -5.87 -16.60 46.48
C CYS A 8 -6.58 -15.69 45.46
N ASP A 9 -6.06 -14.48 45.26
CA ASP A 9 -6.58 -13.59 44.22
C ASP A 9 -6.16 -14.07 42.84
N LYS A 10 -7.09 -13.95 41.90
CA LYS A 10 -6.84 -14.30 40.49
C LYS A 10 -6.09 -13.19 39.81
N CYS A 11 -5.17 -13.54 38.91
CA CYS A 11 -4.57 -12.55 38.01
C CYS A 11 -5.66 -11.90 37.16
N LYS A 12 -5.63 -10.59 37.06
CA LYS A 12 -6.57 -9.85 36.23
C LYS A 12 -6.36 -10.14 34.74
N LYS A 13 -7.38 -9.87 33.93
CA LYS A 13 -7.30 -9.96 32.46
C LYS A 13 -6.07 -9.23 31.92
N GLY A 14 -5.41 -9.79 30.92
CA GLY A 14 -4.15 -9.31 30.37
C GLY A 14 -2.92 -9.81 31.12
N ARG A 15 -3.09 -10.55 32.21
CA ARG A 15 -2.01 -11.09 33.03
C ARG A 15 -2.17 -12.58 33.25
N TYR A 16 -1.07 -13.27 33.49
CA TYR A 16 -1.03 -14.71 33.79
C TYR A 16 -0.10 -15.00 34.97
N ARG A 17 -0.28 -16.16 35.58
CA ARG A 17 0.57 -16.64 36.66
C ARG A 17 1.66 -17.53 36.07
N GLY A 18 2.80 -16.93 35.71
CA GLY A 18 3.95 -17.69 35.22
C GLY A 18 4.40 -18.76 36.23
N GLN A 19 4.83 -19.94 35.72
CA GLN A 19 5.50 -20.92 36.59
C GLN A 19 6.84 -20.33 37.02
N SER A 20 7.04 -20.20 38.32
CA SER A 20 8.36 -19.90 38.88
C SER A 20 9.27 -21.11 38.65
N THR A 21 10.18 -21.01 37.70
CA THR A 21 11.19 -22.06 37.41
C THR A 21 12.36 -22.07 38.39
N GLN A 22 12.32 -21.22 39.43
CA GLN A 22 13.37 -21.22 40.43
C GLN A 22 12.78 -21.13 41.83
N GLY A 23 13.19 -22.08 42.67
CA GLY A 23 12.84 -22.21 44.05
C GLY A 23 13.33 -21.06 44.96
N SER A 24 12.96 -19.88 44.67
CA SER A 24 13.18 -18.74 45.54
C SER A 24 12.08 -18.69 46.59
N LYS A 25 12.40 -19.13 47.78
CA LYS A 25 11.62 -18.87 49.00
C LYS A 25 11.60 -17.39 49.35
N ALA A 26 11.12 -16.55 48.46
CA ALA A 26 10.82 -15.15 48.76
C ALA A 26 9.41 -15.09 49.34
N LYS A 27 9.27 -15.08 50.65
CA LYS A 27 8.08 -14.56 51.32
C LYS A 27 7.98 -13.08 50.98
N VAL A 28 7.27 -12.76 49.96
CA VAL A 28 7.01 -11.32 49.61
C VAL A 28 5.55 -11.05 49.89
N TRP A 29 5.33 -10.17 50.81
CA TRP A 29 4.04 -9.59 51.13
C TRP A 29 3.65 -8.65 50.01
N GLY A 30 2.84 -9.11 49.04
CA GLY A 30 2.39 -8.30 47.92
C GLY A 30 1.85 -9.15 46.77
N TRP A 31 0.56 -9.23 46.67
CA TRP A 31 -0.23 -10.10 45.76
C TRP A 31 -0.02 -9.82 44.27
N GLU A 32 0.48 -8.64 43.92
CA GLU A 32 0.65 -8.21 42.52
C GLU A 32 1.93 -8.74 41.86
N GLN A 33 2.90 -9.20 42.62
CA GLN A 33 4.21 -9.59 42.10
C GLN A 33 4.24 -10.97 41.42
N SER A 34 3.19 -11.80 41.55
CA SER A 34 3.11 -13.10 40.91
C SER A 34 2.38 -13.10 39.56
N CYS A 35 1.66 -12.02 39.20
CA CYS A 35 0.93 -11.87 37.95
C CYS A 35 1.77 -11.10 36.93
N GLN A 36 2.21 -11.77 35.88
CA GLN A 36 2.99 -11.15 34.79
C GLN A 36 2.08 -10.69 33.68
N ALA A 37 2.41 -9.59 32.99
CA ALA A 37 1.74 -9.18 31.77
C ALA A 37 1.96 -10.20 30.66
N CYS A 38 0.96 -10.43 29.81
CA CYS A 38 1.14 -11.26 28.63
C CYS A 38 2.23 -10.68 27.74
N PRO A 39 3.17 -11.49 27.24
CA PRO A 39 4.17 -11.02 26.30
C PRO A 39 3.53 -10.63 24.96
N SER A 40 4.29 -9.92 24.13
CA SER A 40 3.89 -9.57 22.76
C SER A 40 3.42 -10.82 22.00
N GLY A 41 2.43 -10.66 21.14
CA GLY A 41 1.81 -11.76 20.40
C GLY A 41 0.81 -12.57 21.19
N LYS A 42 0.65 -12.32 22.50
CA LYS A 42 -0.25 -13.10 23.38
C LYS A 42 -1.19 -12.20 24.16
N TYR A 43 -2.32 -12.74 24.62
CA TYR A 43 -3.35 -12.05 25.36
C TYR A 43 -4.00 -12.92 26.43
N SER A 44 -4.73 -12.30 27.35
CA SER A 44 -5.58 -13.00 28.33
C SER A 44 -6.90 -12.23 28.49
N ASN A 45 -8.00 -12.82 28.04
CA ASN A 45 -9.34 -12.25 28.17
C ASN A 45 -10.10 -12.74 29.41
N GLN A 46 -9.50 -13.62 30.20
CA GLN A 46 -10.07 -14.17 31.42
C GLN A 46 -9.14 -13.91 32.62
N GLU A 47 -9.70 -13.96 33.82
CA GLU A 47 -8.94 -13.87 35.06
C GLU A 47 -8.45 -15.24 35.52
N GLY A 48 -7.31 -15.26 36.20
CA GLY A 48 -6.77 -16.44 36.83
C GLY A 48 -6.10 -17.42 35.87
N LEU A 49 -5.78 -17.02 34.63
CA LEU A 49 -5.08 -17.87 33.68
C LEU A 49 -3.64 -18.16 34.12
N ALA A 50 -3.20 -19.40 33.91
CA ALA A 50 -1.82 -19.83 34.14
C ALA A 50 -0.89 -19.47 32.97
N THR A 51 -1.43 -19.28 31.76
CA THR A 51 -0.71 -18.92 30.55
C THR A 51 -1.54 -17.93 29.75
N CYS A 52 -0.89 -17.18 28.84
CA CYS A 52 -1.58 -16.34 27.88
C CYS A 52 -1.87 -17.11 26.59
N ASP A 53 -3.00 -16.80 25.95
CA ASP A 53 -3.39 -17.34 24.67
C ASP A 53 -2.62 -16.65 23.52
N ASP A 54 -2.35 -17.37 22.45
CA ASP A 54 -1.70 -16.86 21.26
C ASP A 54 -2.67 -16.02 20.42
N CYS A 55 -2.18 -14.89 19.89
CA CYS A 55 -2.89 -14.21 18.81
C CYS A 55 -2.97 -15.13 17.60
N ALA A 56 -4.18 -15.35 17.11
CA ALA A 56 -4.40 -16.16 15.91
C ALA A 56 -3.93 -15.41 14.64
N LYS A 57 -3.70 -16.16 13.56
CA LYS A 57 -3.42 -15.61 12.23
C LYS A 57 -4.40 -14.48 11.87
N GLY A 58 -3.91 -13.47 11.21
CA GLY A 58 -4.66 -12.25 10.89
C GLY A 58 -4.74 -11.24 12.05
N LYS A 59 -4.13 -11.56 13.19
CA LYS A 59 -4.12 -10.70 14.37
C LYS A 59 -2.71 -10.57 14.93
N TYR A 60 -2.49 -9.49 15.67
CA TYR A 60 -1.23 -9.20 16.32
C TYR A 60 -1.46 -8.52 17.67
N GLN A 61 -0.42 -8.49 18.50
CA GLN A 61 -0.42 -7.75 19.74
C GLN A 61 0.99 -7.29 20.08
N THR A 62 1.19 -6.00 20.07
CA THR A 62 2.42 -5.35 20.54
C THR A 62 2.55 -5.44 22.06
N SER A 63 3.65 -4.93 22.61
CA SER A 63 3.83 -4.86 24.07
C SER A 63 2.66 -4.16 24.75
N CYS A 64 2.21 -4.70 25.88
CA CYS A 64 1.10 -4.19 26.65
C CYS A 64 1.60 -3.53 27.93
N GLU A 65 2.29 -2.43 27.78
CA GLU A 65 2.76 -1.62 28.89
C GLU A 65 1.63 -0.78 29.51
N ALA A 66 1.84 -0.34 30.75
CA ALA A 66 0.90 0.54 31.44
C ALA A 66 0.71 1.84 30.63
N GLY A 67 -0.52 2.09 30.17
CA GLY A 67 -0.85 3.27 29.36
C GLY A 67 -1.18 2.96 27.88
N SER A 68 -1.13 1.71 27.44
CA SER A 68 -1.55 1.36 26.10
C SER A 68 -3.08 1.51 25.92
N SER A 69 -3.49 1.99 24.75
CA SER A 69 -4.80 2.53 24.38
C SER A 69 -6.01 1.58 24.41
N ASP A 70 -5.94 0.47 25.12
CA ASP A 70 -7.09 -0.46 25.31
C ASP A 70 -8.12 0.06 26.34
N GLY A 71 -8.03 1.34 26.71
CA GLY A 71 -9.10 2.05 27.42
C GLY A 71 -9.21 1.80 28.93
N PHE A 72 -8.27 1.12 29.58
CA PHE A 72 -8.31 0.91 31.03
C PHE A 72 -7.05 1.44 31.72
N ALA A 73 -7.19 2.63 32.29
CA ALA A 73 -6.14 3.25 33.09
C ALA A 73 -5.68 2.34 34.24
N GLY A 74 -4.40 2.08 34.33
CA GLY A 74 -3.76 1.55 35.54
C GLY A 74 -3.30 0.09 35.53
N TYR A 75 -3.56 -0.73 34.50
CA TYR A 75 -3.12 -2.13 34.48
C TYR A 75 -2.42 -2.48 33.17
N ALA A 76 -1.13 -2.82 33.25
CA ALA A 76 -0.39 -3.39 32.12
C ALA A 76 -0.91 -4.81 31.82
N GLY A 77 -1.27 -5.08 30.57
CA GLY A 77 -1.64 -6.44 30.13
C GLY A 77 -2.54 -6.45 28.91
N CYS A 78 -2.25 -7.37 28.00
CA CYS A 78 -3.00 -7.53 26.74
C CYS A 78 -4.26 -8.36 26.95
N ARG A 79 -5.43 -7.78 26.75
CA ARG A 79 -6.72 -8.44 26.90
C ARG A 79 -7.26 -9.05 25.62
N GLN A 80 -6.78 -8.59 24.49
CA GLN A 80 -7.20 -9.04 23.16
C GLN A 80 -6.14 -8.74 22.11
N CYS A 81 -6.16 -9.47 21.01
CA CYS A 81 -5.35 -9.18 19.84
C CYS A 81 -6.06 -8.22 18.90
N LYS A 82 -5.30 -7.34 18.26
CA LYS A 82 -5.77 -6.42 17.22
C LYS A 82 -5.79 -7.12 15.87
N ASN A 83 -6.76 -6.80 15.03
CA ASN A 83 -6.78 -7.26 13.65
C ASN A 83 -5.71 -6.54 12.83
N CYS A 84 -5.03 -7.24 11.93
CA CYS A 84 -4.19 -6.59 10.94
C CYS A 84 -5.01 -5.58 10.15
N PRO A 85 -4.51 -4.35 9.95
CA PRO A 85 -5.20 -3.34 9.15
C PRO A 85 -5.24 -3.73 7.66
N LYS A 86 -5.98 -2.98 6.86
CA LYS A 86 -5.93 -3.08 5.40
C LYS A 86 -4.50 -2.87 4.90
N GLY A 87 -4.13 -3.53 3.83
CA GLY A 87 -2.77 -3.53 3.31
C GLY A 87 -1.82 -4.52 4.00
N TRP A 88 -2.28 -5.20 5.07
CA TRP A 88 -1.44 -6.05 5.91
C TRP A 88 -2.05 -7.43 6.10
N TYR A 89 -1.22 -8.41 6.46
CA TYR A 89 -1.66 -9.78 6.80
C TYR A 89 -0.76 -10.36 7.89
N GLN A 90 -1.20 -11.46 8.54
CA GLN A 90 -0.36 -12.22 9.46
C GLN A 90 -0.65 -13.72 9.32
N ASP A 91 0.35 -14.47 8.88
CA ASP A 91 0.27 -15.92 8.62
C ASP A 91 0.83 -16.78 9.75
N GLY A 92 1.36 -16.18 10.81
CA GLY A 92 1.81 -16.82 12.03
C GLY A 92 0.84 -16.60 13.20
N ASN A 93 0.91 -17.48 14.20
CA ASN A 93 0.29 -17.26 15.50
C ASN A 93 1.29 -16.56 16.43
N ALA A 94 0.80 -15.97 17.51
CA ALA A 94 1.61 -15.32 18.55
C ALA A 94 2.55 -14.22 18.01
N GLN A 95 2.11 -13.46 17.02
CA GLN A 95 2.92 -12.42 16.42
C GLN A 95 2.61 -11.04 17.03
N ASP A 96 3.64 -10.22 17.14
CA ASP A 96 3.58 -8.88 17.70
C ASP A 96 3.30 -7.78 16.66
N ASP A 97 3.38 -8.11 15.37
CA ASP A 97 3.11 -7.20 14.26
C ASP A 97 2.51 -7.95 13.07
N CYS A 98 2.04 -7.20 12.08
CA CYS A 98 1.55 -7.70 10.81
C CYS A 98 2.56 -7.45 9.70
N LYS A 99 2.52 -8.31 8.66
CA LYS A 99 3.33 -8.19 7.45
C LYS A 99 2.64 -7.32 6.44
N HIS A 100 3.38 -6.48 5.74
CA HIS A 100 2.88 -5.61 4.69
C HIS A 100 2.66 -6.37 3.37
N CYS A 101 1.65 -6.00 2.61
CA CYS A 101 1.60 -6.31 1.20
C CYS A 101 2.78 -5.63 0.47
N ALA A 102 3.34 -6.31 -0.52
CA ALA A 102 4.45 -5.78 -1.31
C ALA A 102 4.01 -4.61 -2.20
N ILE A 103 4.96 -3.78 -2.60
CA ILE A 103 4.74 -2.72 -3.61
C ILE A 103 4.11 -3.34 -4.87
N GLY A 104 3.16 -2.66 -5.50
CA GLY A 104 2.39 -3.15 -6.65
C GLY A 104 1.21 -4.04 -6.27
N THR A 105 1.01 -4.31 -4.96
CA THR A 105 -0.12 -5.09 -4.44
C THR A 105 -0.88 -4.34 -3.35
N TYR A 106 -2.12 -4.70 -3.15
CA TYR A 106 -2.99 -4.10 -2.14
C TYR A 106 -3.83 -5.16 -1.42
N ASN A 107 -4.37 -4.78 -0.28
CA ASN A 107 -5.35 -5.58 0.46
C ASN A 107 -6.40 -4.66 1.10
N ASP A 108 -7.62 -4.76 0.65
CA ASP A 108 -8.76 -3.93 1.06
C ASP A 108 -9.53 -4.45 2.29
N LEU A 109 -9.07 -5.57 2.87
CA LEU A 109 -9.70 -6.23 4.01
C LEU A 109 -8.79 -6.21 5.25
N THR A 110 -9.38 -6.24 6.43
CA THR A 110 -8.67 -6.41 7.69
C THR A 110 -8.53 -7.88 8.08
N ALA A 111 -7.68 -8.18 9.06
CA ALA A 111 -7.51 -9.51 9.66
C ALA A 111 -7.12 -10.62 8.66
N GLN A 112 -6.41 -10.27 7.61
CA GLN A 112 -5.99 -11.23 6.59
C GLN A 112 -4.91 -12.18 7.12
N LYS A 113 -5.03 -13.48 6.76
CA LYS A 113 -4.30 -14.58 7.38
C LYS A 113 -3.16 -15.15 6.53
N GLN A 114 -2.97 -14.63 5.30
CA GLN A 114 -2.00 -15.17 4.35
C GLN A 114 -1.58 -14.12 3.31
N SER A 115 -0.38 -14.29 2.75
CA SER A 115 0.18 -13.39 1.74
C SER A 115 -0.64 -13.33 0.45
N SER A 116 -1.36 -14.39 0.09
CA SER A 116 -2.25 -14.43 -1.08
C SER A 116 -3.46 -13.49 -0.97
N SER A 117 -3.69 -12.90 0.20
CA SER A 117 -4.68 -11.83 0.38
C SER A 117 -4.24 -10.51 -0.24
N CYS A 118 -2.93 -10.34 -0.50
CA CYS A 118 -2.38 -9.21 -1.23
C CYS A 118 -2.60 -9.43 -2.72
N LYS A 119 -3.48 -8.64 -3.33
CA LYS A 119 -3.86 -8.71 -4.74
C LYS A 119 -2.99 -7.75 -5.55
N ALA A 120 -2.58 -8.13 -6.76
CA ALA A 120 -1.93 -7.21 -7.68
C ALA A 120 -2.89 -6.08 -8.08
N CYS A 121 -2.36 -4.87 -8.24
CA CYS A 121 -3.15 -3.76 -8.75
C CYS A 121 -3.68 -4.07 -10.16
N PRO A 122 -4.92 -3.67 -10.49
CA PRO A 122 -5.43 -3.80 -11.85
C PRO A 122 -4.65 -2.92 -12.83
N ASN A 123 -4.85 -3.12 -14.12
CA ASN A 123 -4.27 -2.26 -15.16
C ASN A 123 -4.76 -0.83 -14.99
N GLY A 124 -3.91 0.13 -15.28
CA GLY A 124 -4.19 1.55 -15.07
C GLY A 124 -4.03 2.01 -13.62
N TYR A 125 -3.67 1.10 -12.70
CA TYR A 125 -3.49 1.44 -11.27
C TYR A 125 -2.14 0.97 -10.74
N SER A 126 -1.65 1.62 -9.70
CA SER A 126 -0.39 1.29 -9.04
C SER A 126 -0.49 1.39 -7.51
N ALA A 127 0.42 0.71 -6.81
CA ALA A 127 0.63 0.85 -5.38
C ALA A 127 2.12 1.06 -5.12
N GLY A 128 2.52 2.31 -4.94
CA GLY A 128 3.91 2.73 -4.81
C GLY A 128 4.54 2.47 -3.44
N SER A 129 3.75 2.02 -2.47
CA SER A 129 4.20 1.77 -1.10
C SER A 129 3.82 0.37 -0.64
N THR A 130 4.61 -0.19 0.29
CA THR A 130 4.22 -1.42 0.99
C THR A 130 3.02 -1.15 1.89
N GLY A 131 2.19 -2.15 2.10
CA GLY A 131 1.05 -2.03 3.00
C GLY A 131 -0.11 -1.19 2.45
N SER A 132 -0.21 -1.03 1.13
CA SER A 132 -1.27 -0.25 0.49
C SER A 132 -2.65 -0.89 0.70
N PRO A 133 -3.65 -0.13 1.19
CA PRO A 133 -5.03 -0.63 1.34
C PRO A 133 -5.81 -0.64 0.03
N SER A 134 -5.36 0.10 -0.98
CA SER A 134 -5.94 0.22 -2.31
C SER A 134 -4.86 0.55 -3.33
N CYS A 135 -5.21 0.52 -4.61
CA CYS A 135 -4.34 1.02 -5.67
C CYS A 135 -4.84 2.39 -6.14
N ASP A 136 -3.91 3.26 -6.50
CA ASP A 136 -4.18 4.59 -7.05
C ASP A 136 -4.26 4.52 -8.58
N ALA A 137 -5.24 5.19 -9.17
CA ALA A 137 -5.36 5.30 -10.62
C ALA A 137 -4.22 6.14 -11.20
N CYS A 138 -3.64 5.70 -12.30
CA CYS A 138 -2.69 6.51 -13.05
C CYS A 138 -3.37 7.80 -13.52
N ILE A 139 -2.66 8.91 -13.41
CA ILE A 139 -3.15 10.22 -13.90
C ILE A 139 -3.11 10.26 -15.44
N PRO A 140 -3.83 11.19 -16.09
CA PRO A 140 -3.74 11.40 -17.54
C PRO A 140 -2.29 11.56 -17.99
N GLY A 141 -1.95 10.97 -19.13
CA GLY A 141 -0.57 10.88 -19.63
C GLY A 141 0.20 9.67 -19.13
N GLN A 142 -0.36 8.89 -18.21
CA GLN A 142 0.30 7.72 -17.60
C GLN A 142 -0.54 6.45 -17.72
N LEU A 143 0.13 5.30 -17.64
CA LEU A 143 -0.50 3.98 -17.74
C LEU A 143 0.20 2.93 -16.87
N THR A 144 -0.48 1.81 -16.66
CA THR A 144 0.11 0.50 -16.33
C THR A 144 -0.59 -0.60 -17.12
N THR A 145 0.13 -1.70 -17.44
CA THR A 145 -0.38 -2.82 -18.26
C THR A 145 -0.21 -4.16 -17.55
N THR A 146 -0.67 -5.25 -18.18
CA THR A 146 -0.45 -6.63 -17.67
C THR A 146 0.89 -7.23 -18.10
N SER A 147 1.54 -6.67 -19.10
CA SER A 147 2.77 -7.22 -19.67
C SER A 147 3.70 -6.11 -20.17
N GLY A 148 4.95 -6.44 -20.44
CA GLY A 148 5.95 -5.50 -20.92
C GLY A 148 6.54 -4.59 -19.84
N ALA A 149 7.18 -3.53 -20.27
CA ALA A 149 7.92 -2.60 -19.39
C ALA A 149 7.07 -1.85 -18.36
N PHE A 150 5.75 -1.83 -18.53
CA PHE A 150 4.81 -1.06 -17.69
C PHE A 150 3.95 -1.96 -16.77
N SER A 151 4.37 -3.20 -16.54
CA SER A 151 3.54 -4.24 -15.90
C SER A 151 3.76 -4.43 -14.40
N ASP A 152 4.77 -3.81 -13.79
CA ASP A 152 5.15 -4.09 -12.42
C ASP A 152 4.19 -3.50 -11.35
N LYS A 153 3.27 -2.63 -11.75
CA LYS A 153 2.26 -1.99 -10.89
C LYS A 153 2.81 -1.21 -9.69
N LYS A 154 4.11 -1.03 -9.60
CA LYS A 154 4.75 -0.28 -8.51
C LYS A 154 4.54 1.22 -8.67
N GLN A 155 4.47 1.68 -9.91
CA GLN A 155 4.25 3.07 -10.26
C GLN A 155 3.51 3.16 -11.59
N CYS A 156 2.96 4.34 -11.89
CA CYS A 156 2.47 4.66 -13.21
C CYS A 156 3.62 5.14 -14.10
N TYR A 157 3.56 4.81 -15.38
CA TYR A 157 4.57 5.12 -16.38
C TYR A 157 4.04 6.13 -17.38
N ASN A 158 4.85 7.09 -17.75
CA ASN A 158 4.51 8.07 -18.78
C ASN A 158 4.31 7.40 -20.14
N CYS A 159 3.32 7.85 -20.88
CA CYS A 159 3.23 7.55 -22.31
C CYS A 159 4.50 8.03 -23.01
N PRO A 160 5.04 7.27 -23.96
CA PRO A 160 6.14 7.75 -24.80
C PRO A 160 5.74 9.03 -25.57
N ALA A 161 6.73 9.84 -25.95
CA ALA A 161 6.49 10.96 -26.85
C ALA A 161 5.84 10.47 -28.18
N GLY A 162 4.95 11.25 -28.75
CA GLY A 162 4.12 10.86 -29.89
C GLY A 162 2.84 10.11 -29.51
N PHE A 163 2.63 9.83 -28.20
CA PHE A 163 1.45 9.17 -27.66
C PHE A 163 0.86 9.92 -26.47
N SER A 164 -0.42 9.73 -26.21
CA SER A 164 -1.12 10.35 -25.08
C SER A 164 -2.11 9.40 -24.42
N ALA A 165 -2.50 9.71 -23.17
CA ALA A 165 -3.55 8.99 -22.44
C ALA A 165 -4.46 9.98 -21.73
N VAL A 166 -5.69 10.12 -22.19
CA VAL A 166 -6.61 11.21 -21.79
C VAL A 166 -7.18 11.02 -20.37
N GLY A 167 -7.42 9.78 -19.96
CA GLY A 167 -8.17 9.48 -18.72
C GLY A 167 -7.31 8.96 -17.59
N HIS A 168 -7.85 9.07 -16.36
CA HIS A 168 -7.30 8.35 -15.21
C HIS A 168 -7.45 6.84 -15.41
N GLY A 169 -6.50 6.08 -14.90
CA GLY A 169 -6.54 4.62 -14.97
C GLY A 169 -6.32 4.07 -16.37
N SER A 170 -5.63 4.79 -17.24
CA SER A 170 -5.37 4.36 -18.61
C SER A 170 -4.51 3.09 -18.66
N THR A 171 -4.87 2.20 -19.57
CA THR A 171 -4.19 0.91 -19.80
C THR A 171 -3.37 0.88 -21.08
N SER A 172 -3.50 1.93 -21.90
CA SER A 172 -2.77 2.10 -23.16
C SER A 172 -2.57 3.59 -23.46
N CYS A 173 -1.56 3.88 -24.27
CA CYS A 173 -1.37 5.19 -24.85
C CYS A 173 -1.84 5.16 -26.32
N ALA A 174 -2.59 6.17 -26.73
CA ALA A 174 -3.01 6.37 -28.10
C ALA A 174 -1.97 7.20 -28.84
N GLY A 175 -1.58 6.80 -30.04
CA GLY A 175 -0.71 7.59 -30.92
C GLY A 175 -1.37 8.89 -31.31
N CYS A 176 -0.60 9.95 -31.50
CA CYS A 176 -1.08 11.21 -32.00
C CYS A 176 -1.55 11.04 -33.45
N GLY A 177 -2.75 11.54 -33.75
CA GLY A 177 -3.26 11.57 -35.12
C GLY A 177 -2.50 12.56 -36.00
N SER A 178 -2.85 12.57 -37.30
CA SER A 178 -2.24 13.47 -38.27
C SER A 178 -2.25 14.92 -37.80
N GLY A 179 -1.17 15.65 -38.02
CA GLY A 179 -1.01 17.03 -37.66
C GLY A 179 -0.75 17.32 -36.17
N LYS A 180 -0.59 16.28 -35.33
CA LYS A 180 -0.47 16.43 -33.89
C LYS A 180 0.82 15.77 -33.35
N ILE A 181 1.29 16.33 -32.26
CA ILE A 181 2.48 15.88 -31.53
C ILE A 181 2.18 15.76 -30.05
N SER A 182 3.01 15.01 -29.34
CA SER A 182 3.06 15.05 -27.87
C SER A 182 4.47 14.80 -27.35
N GLY A 183 4.78 15.41 -26.20
CA GLY A 183 5.91 15.01 -25.35
C GLY A 183 5.60 13.73 -24.58
N ALA A 184 6.57 13.22 -23.84
CA ALA A 184 6.37 12.08 -22.95
C ALA A 184 5.49 12.49 -21.75
N GLY A 185 4.50 11.65 -21.42
CA GLY A 185 3.60 11.87 -20.29
C GLY A 185 2.50 12.89 -20.53
N GLU A 186 2.27 13.31 -21.78
CA GLU A 186 1.20 14.22 -22.12
C GLU A 186 -0.17 13.53 -22.11
N SER A 187 -1.17 14.21 -21.57
CA SER A 187 -2.55 13.73 -21.55
C SER A 187 -3.27 13.83 -22.89
N SER A 188 -2.82 14.71 -23.77
CA SER A 188 -3.41 14.96 -25.09
C SER A 188 -2.36 15.37 -26.09
N CYS A 189 -2.64 15.16 -27.38
CA CYS A 189 -1.78 15.62 -28.46
C CYS A 189 -2.16 17.04 -28.89
N SER A 190 -1.15 17.88 -29.14
CA SER A 190 -1.28 19.27 -29.60
C SER A 190 -1.09 19.34 -31.10
N SER A 191 -1.88 20.19 -31.81
CA SER A 191 -1.74 20.39 -33.25
C SER A 191 -0.51 21.25 -33.57
N CYS A 192 0.17 20.93 -34.66
CA CYS A 192 1.17 21.83 -35.21
C CYS A 192 0.52 23.13 -35.73
N THR A 193 1.25 24.23 -35.61
CA THR A 193 0.84 25.52 -36.19
C THR A 193 0.98 25.51 -37.72
N ALA A 194 0.29 26.43 -38.39
CA ALA A 194 0.37 26.57 -39.85
C ALA A 194 1.84 26.69 -40.33
N GLY A 195 2.13 26.05 -41.44
CA GLY A 195 3.47 25.98 -42.03
C GLY A 195 4.38 24.89 -41.44
N ARG A 196 3.87 24.11 -40.46
CA ARG A 196 4.61 23.05 -39.80
C ARG A 196 3.88 21.71 -39.83
N THR A 197 4.61 20.64 -39.89
CA THR A 197 4.06 19.27 -39.85
C THR A 197 4.73 18.45 -38.75
N PRO A 198 4.07 17.40 -38.20
CA PRO A 198 4.75 16.50 -37.30
C PRO A 198 5.94 15.80 -37.98
N ASN A 199 7.01 15.57 -37.23
CA ASN A 199 8.04 14.63 -37.64
C ASN A 199 7.49 13.18 -37.68
N SER A 200 8.29 12.23 -38.18
CA SER A 200 7.88 10.81 -38.34
C SER A 200 7.34 10.17 -37.08
N ASP A 201 7.80 10.60 -35.91
CA ASP A 201 7.48 10.01 -34.62
C ASP A 201 6.42 10.78 -33.84
N SER A 202 5.88 11.86 -34.44
CA SER A 202 4.87 12.76 -33.80
C SER A 202 5.34 13.36 -32.48
N THR A 203 6.64 13.62 -32.34
CA THR A 203 7.27 14.19 -31.12
C THR A 203 7.54 15.67 -31.22
N ALA A 204 7.66 16.22 -32.42
CA ALA A 204 7.94 17.64 -32.68
C ALA A 204 7.31 18.11 -33.98
N CYS A 205 6.97 19.39 -34.05
CA CYS A 205 6.59 20.04 -35.29
C CYS A 205 7.83 20.55 -36.01
N VAL A 206 7.95 20.22 -37.29
CA VAL A 206 9.03 20.66 -38.22
C VAL A 206 8.48 21.61 -39.25
N ASP A 207 9.25 22.63 -39.59
CA ASP A 207 8.86 23.60 -40.62
C ASP A 207 8.88 22.97 -42.03
N CYS A 208 7.95 23.32 -42.85
CA CYS A 208 8.01 22.95 -44.26
C CYS A 208 9.23 23.68 -44.91
N THR A 209 9.99 22.93 -45.69
CA THR A 209 11.18 23.47 -46.40
C THR A 209 10.77 24.54 -47.43
N SER A 210 11.71 25.41 -47.79
CA SER A 210 11.49 26.42 -48.82
C SER A 210 10.88 25.81 -50.09
N GLY A 211 9.88 26.50 -50.65
CA GLY A 211 9.12 26.01 -51.82
C GLY A 211 7.97 25.08 -51.47
N LYS A 212 7.72 24.83 -50.17
CA LYS A 212 6.61 23.98 -49.73
C LYS A 212 5.71 24.73 -48.73
N PHE A 213 4.43 24.39 -48.71
CA PHE A 213 3.45 24.89 -47.76
C PHE A 213 2.73 23.70 -47.05
N GLU A 214 2.23 23.96 -45.89
CA GLU A 214 1.45 22.96 -45.15
C GLU A 214 0.04 22.86 -45.71
N SER A 215 -0.39 21.67 -46.09
CA SER A 215 -1.78 21.38 -46.45
C SER A 215 -2.13 19.98 -46.00
N ASN A 216 -3.24 19.82 -45.27
CA ASN A 216 -3.69 18.53 -44.70
C ASN A 216 -2.63 17.85 -43.86
N ASN A 217 -1.86 18.58 -43.07
CA ASN A 217 -0.77 18.13 -42.20
C ASN A 217 0.44 17.52 -42.95
N VAL A 218 0.60 17.86 -44.21
CA VAL A 218 1.74 17.42 -45.06
C VAL A 218 2.31 18.64 -45.76
N CYS A 219 3.65 18.71 -45.89
CA CYS A 219 4.29 19.72 -46.69
C CYS A 219 4.15 19.40 -48.18
N GLN A 220 3.46 20.22 -48.93
CA GLN A 220 3.23 20.11 -50.38
C GLN A 220 4.05 21.12 -51.12
N ASP A 221 4.46 20.82 -52.34
CA ASP A 221 5.14 21.76 -53.22
C ASP A 221 4.21 22.91 -53.63
N CYS A 222 4.72 24.13 -53.65
CA CYS A 222 3.95 25.23 -54.15
C CYS A 222 3.70 25.06 -55.63
N PRO A 223 2.45 25.30 -56.13
CA PRO A 223 2.17 25.28 -57.55
C PRO A 223 3.07 26.27 -58.29
N GLU A 224 3.48 25.90 -59.50
CA GLU A 224 4.33 26.76 -60.35
C GLU A 224 3.71 28.15 -60.49
N GLY A 225 4.53 29.17 -60.33
CA GLY A 225 4.14 30.57 -60.43
C GLY A 225 3.61 31.25 -59.17
N ASN A 226 3.52 30.53 -58.01
CA ASN A 226 3.07 31.09 -56.74
C ASN A 226 4.27 31.35 -55.79
N LEU A 227 4.22 32.48 -55.10
CA LEU A 227 5.17 32.85 -54.02
C LEU A 227 4.54 32.49 -52.67
N ILE A 228 5.37 32.00 -51.76
CA ILE A 228 5.01 31.89 -50.32
C ILE A 228 5.13 33.31 -49.76
N ILE A 229 4.01 33.86 -49.26
CA ILE A 229 3.96 35.14 -48.55
C ILE A 229 3.96 34.88 -47.05
#